data_1692b95bab95ec36ac475a514b2969f0
#
_entry.id   1692b95bab95ec36ac475a514b2969f0
#
_cell.length_a   1.000
_cell.length_b   1.000
_cell.length_c   1.000
_cell.angle_alpha   90.00
_cell.angle_beta   90.00
_cell.angle_gamma   90.00
#
_symmetry.space_group_name_H-M   'P 1'
#
loop_
_entity.id
_entity.type
_entity.pdbx_description
1 polymer ?
#
loop_
_entity_poly.entity_id
_entity_poly.type
_entity_poly.pdbx_seq_one_letter_code
_entity_poly.pdbx_strand_id
1 'polypeptide(L)'
;MRVNPEHVQLLILDHERAREHLREQLRAQTPLMIAELITRGWTSQRIARRCGRSREHIQSIHRQERRAGTAVAHAIAQVLIEAREGTGCT
;
A
#
# COMPACT_ATOMS: atom_id res chain seq x y z
N MET A 1 15.64 1.24 3.85
CA MET A 1 14.98 0.08 4.48
C MET A 1 13.86 -0.42 3.58
N ARG A 2 13.82 -1.71 3.38
CA ARG A 2 12.81 -2.29 2.50
C ARG A 2 11.48 -2.45 3.23
N VAL A 3 10.40 -2.01 2.58
CA VAL A 3 9.06 -2.16 3.14
C VAL A 3 8.63 -3.63 3.12
N ASN A 4 7.94 -4.06 4.17
CA ASN A 4 7.43 -5.43 4.30
C ASN A 4 5.89 -5.42 4.29
N PRO A 5 5.26 -5.75 3.14
CA PRO A 5 3.80 -5.69 3.05
C PRO A 5 3.09 -6.70 3.95
N GLU A 6 3.69 -7.84 4.23
CA GLU A 6 3.11 -8.82 5.15
C GLU A 6 3.02 -8.25 6.56
N HIS A 7 4.06 -7.51 6.97
CA HIS A 7 4.06 -6.85 8.27
C HIS A 7 2.95 -5.79 8.37
N VAL A 8 2.74 -5.04 7.28
CA VAL A 8 1.65 -4.05 7.23
C VAL A 8 0.30 -4.74 7.41
N GLN A 9 0.09 -5.88 6.76
CA GLN A 9 -1.16 -6.62 6.90
C GLN A 9 -1.36 -7.13 8.32
N LEU A 10 -0.31 -7.60 8.97
CA LEU A 10 -0.39 -8.06 10.36
C LEU A 10 -0.72 -6.91 11.31
N LEU A 11 -0.14 -5.72 11.08
CA LEU A 11 -0.46 -4.53 11.88
C LEU A 11 -1.94 -4.17 11.76
N ILE A 12 -2.50 -4.28 10.57
CA ILE A 12 -3.90 -3.97 10.35
C ILE A 12 -4.80 -4.95 11.11
N LEU A 13 -4.43 -6.23 11.16
CA LEU A 13 -5.19 -7.24 11.89
C LEU A 13 -5.15 -7.00 13.41
N ASP A 14 -4.11 -6.37 13.91
CA ASP A 14 -3.94 -6.10 15.34
C ASP A 14 -4.25 -4.63 15.69
N HIS A 15 -5.00 -3.94 14.85
CA HIS A 15 -5.18 -2.50 14.97
C HIS A 15 -5.88 -2.04 16.25
N GLU A 16 -6.69 -2.88 16.87
CA GLU A 16 -7.41 -2.50 18.08
C GLU A 16 -6.47 -2.24 19.24
N ARG A 17 -5.32 -2.92 19.28
CA ARG A 17 -4.34 -2.79 20.36
C ARG A 17 -3.34 -1.66 20.15
N ALA A 18 -3.12 -1.28 18.89
CA ALA A 18 -2.04 -0.36 18.55
C ALA A 18 -2.49 0.67 17.51
N ARG A 19 -3.64 1.27 17.74
CA ARG A 19 -4.26 2.16 16.75
C ARG A 19 -3.36 3.31 16.30
N GLU A 20 -2.70 3.98 17.25
CA GLU A 20 -1.82 5.09 16.89
C GLU A 20 -0.57 4.60 16.16
N HIS A 21 0.02 3.52 16.65
CA HIS A 21 1.19 2.92 16.01
C HIS A 21 0.83 2.48 14.58
N LEU A 22 -0.34 1.90 14.39
CA LEU A 22 -0.82 1.51 13.07
C LEU A 22 -0.91 2.72 12.14
N ARG A 23 -1.49 3.83 12.62
CA ARG A 23 -1.62 5.04 11.80
C ARG A 23 -0.28 5.53 11.32
N GLU A 24 0.73 5.56 12.20
CA GLU A 24 2.07 5.98 11.84
C GLU A 24 2.70 5.04 10.83
N GLN A 25 2.54 3.75 11.02
CA GLN A 25 3.08 2.75 10.10
C GLN A 25 2.44 2.85 8.73
N LEU A 26 1.12 3.01 8.66
CA LEU A 26 0.43 3.17 7.39
C LEU A 26 0.86 4.45 6.69
N ARG A 27 1.00 5.54 7.44
CA ARG A 27 1.43 6.81 6.89
C ARG A 27 2.84 6.73 6.30
N ALA A 28 3.73 6.00 6.97
CA ALA A 28 5.12 5.88 6.55
C ALA A 28 5.29 4.84 5.44
N GLN A 29 4.61 3.71 5.52
CA GLN A 29 4.88 2.56 4.65
C GLN A 29 4.05 2.51 3.38
N THR A 30 2.82 3.01 3.40
CA THR A 30 1.97 2.91 2.22
C THR A 30 2.54 3.66 1.01
N PRO A 31 3.06 4.89 1.14
CA PRO A 31 3.71 5.55 0.00
C PRO A 31 4.91 4.76 -0.53
N LEU A 32 5.65 4.09 0.36
CA LEU A 32 6.80 3.28 -0.05
C LEU A 32 6.37 2.06 -0.84
N MET A 33 5.26 1.43 -0.46
CA MET A 33 4.71 0.31 -1.22
C MET A 33 4.28 0.74 -2.62
N ILE A 34 3.64 1.90 -2.73
CA ILE A 34 3.25 2.46 -4.03
C ILE A 34 4.51 2.75 -4.87
N ALA A 35 5.53 3.34 -4.25
CA ALA A 35 6.77 3.66 -4.96
C ALA A 35 7.44 2.39 -5.50
N GLU A 36 7.45 1.32 -4.72
CA GLU A 36 8.02 0.05 -5.19
C GLU A 36 7.22 -0.52 -6.37
N LEU A 37 5.88 -0.45 -6.30
CA LEU A 37 5.04 -0.90 -7.41
C LEU A 37 5.33 -0.12 -8.68
N ILE A 38 5.47 1.19 -8.57
CA ILE A 38 5.80 2.04 -9.73
C ILE A 38 7.16 1.65 -10.30
N THR A 39 8.14 1.40 -9.44
CA THR A 39 9.46 0.94 -9.87
C THR A 39 9.38 -0.40 -10.60
N ARG A 40 8.42 -1.24 -10.24
CA ARG A 40 8.20 -2.54 -10.90
C ARG A 40 7.38 -2.45 -12.18
N GLY A 41 7.03 -1.23 -12.61
CA GLY A 41 6.31 -1.01 -13.86
C GLY A 41 4.81 -0.82 -13.72
N TRP A 42 4.30 -0.75 -12.50
CA TRP A 42 2.88 -0.47 -12.29
C TRP A 42 2.60 1.03 -12.45
N THR A 43 1.40 1.35 -12.91
CA THR A 43 0.95 2.74 -12.98
C THR A 43 -0.01 3.00 -11.81
N SER A 44 -0.16 4.29 -11.46
CA SER A 44 -1.11 4.69 -10.42
C SER A 44 -2.52 4.24 -10.77
N GLN A 45 -2.89 4.30 -12.05
CA GLN A 45 -4.21 3.87 -12.50
C GLN A 45 -4.41 2.36 -12.31
N ARG A 46 -3.40 1.56 -12.60
CA ARG A 46 -3.47 0.11 -12.42
C ARG A 46 -3.59 -0.26 -10.95
N ILE A 47 -2.82 0.41 -10.10
CA ILE A 47 -2.89 0.22 -8.64
C ILE A 47 -4.30 0.60 -8.16
N ALA A 48 -4.80 1.75 -8.59
CA ALA A 48 -6.11 2.25 -8.19
C ALA A 48 -7.21 1.26 -8.57
N ARG A 49 -7.13 0.71 -9.76
CA ARG A 49 -8.11 -0.25 -10.25
C ARG A 49 -8.15 -1.51 -9.37
N ARG A 50 -6.98 -2.00 -8.97
CA ARG A 50 -6.88 -3.17 -8.10
C ARG A 50 -7.39 -2.88 -6.69
N CYS A 51 -7.27 -1.64 -6.23
CA CYS A 51 -7.68 -1.23 -4.88
C CYS A 51 -9.11 -0.70 -4.82
N GLY A 52 -9.78 -0.54 -5.96
CA GLY A 52 -11.12 0.03 -6.00
C GLY A 52 -11.14 1.51 -5.65
N ARG A 53 -10.11 2.24 -6.03
CA ARG A 53 -9.98 3.69 -5.77
C ARG A 53 -9.67 4.42 -7.05
N SER A 54 -9.68 5.76 -7.00
CA SER A 54 -9.32 6.57 -8.15
C SER A 54 -7.80 6.72 -8.25
N ARG A 55 -7.34 7.04 -9.47
CA ARG A 55 -5.93 7.32 -9.69
C ARG A 55 -5.44 8.47 -8.81
N GLU A 56 -6.26 9.52 -8.69
CA GLU A 56 -5.92 10.68 -7.88
C GLU A 56 -5.75 10.31 -6.40
N HIS A 57 -6.58 9.38 -5.91
CA HIS A 57 -6.46 8.90 -4.54
C HIS A 57 -5.10 8.24 -4.30
N ILE A 58 -4.69 7.35 -5.22
CA ILE A 58 -3.39 6.68 -5.12
C ILE A 58 -2.24 7.68 -5.23
N GLN A 59 -2.32 8.63 -6.15
CA GLN A 59 -1.30 9.65 -6.31
C GLN A 59 -1.18 10.54 -5.07
N SER A 60 -2.30 10.89 -4.45
CA SER A 60 -2.29 11.68 -3.21
C SER A 60 -1.60 10.95 -2.08
N ILE A 61 -1.84 9.65 -1.95
CA ILE A 61 -1.15 8.83 -0.94
C ILE A 61 0.35 8.76 -1.25
N HIS A 62 0.70 8.56 -2.51
CA HIS A 62 2.11 8.46 -2.93
C HIS A 62 2.86 9.76 -2.62
N ARG A 63 2.22 10.90 -2.82
CA ARG A 63 2.80 12.21 -2.53
C ARG A 63 2.72 12.59 -1.06
N GLN A 64 2.14 11.73 -0.24
CA GLN A 64 1.94 11.97 1.19
C GLN A 64 1.02 13.15 1.50
N GLU A 65 0.14 13.48 0.56
CA GLU A 65 -0.87 14.51 0.72
C GLU A 65 -2.12 13.98 1.42
N ARG A 66 -2.26 12.65 1.45
CA ARG A 66 -3.42 11.96 2.02
C ARG A 66 -2.94 10.72 2.75
N ARG A 67 -3.56 10.44 3.89
CA ARG A 67 -3.29 9.20 4.62
C ARG A 67 -4.06 8.05 3.99
N ALA A 68 -3.42 6.90 3.88
CA ALA A 68 -4.10 5.69 3.44
C ALA A 68 -4.96 5.15 4.58
N GLY A 69 -6.19 4.81 4.28
CA GLY A 69 -7.02 4.06 5.22
C GLY A 69 -6.57 2.61 5.31
N THR A 70 -7.05 1.89 6.31
CA THR A 70 -6.65 0.49 6.52
C THR A 70 -7.00 -0.41 5.34
N ALA A 71 -8.18 -0.23 4.76
CA ALA A 71 -8.61 -1.05 3.62
C ALA A 71 -7.73 -0.82 2.41
N VAL A 72 -7.38 0.43 2.11
CA VAL A 72 -6.53 0.77 0.98
C VAL A 72 -5.12 0.25 1.21
N ALA A 73 -4.57 0.47 2.41
CA ALA A 73 -3.22 -0.01 2.73
C ALA A 73 -3.13 -1.53 2.62
N HIS A 74 -4.14 -2.25 3.10
CA HIS A 74 -4.18 -3.71 2.99
C HIS A 74 -4.22 -4.14 1.53
N ALA A 75 -5.03 -3.48 0.70
CA ALA A 75 -5.14 -3.80 -0.72
C ALA A 75 -3.82 -3.53 -1.46
N ILE A 76 -3.16 -2.41 -1.16
CA ILE A 76 -1.88 -2.08 -1.77
C ILE A 76 -0.82 -3.10 -1.35
N ALA A 77 -0.81 -3.50 -0.08
CA ALA A 77 0.11 -4.52 0.40
C ALA A 77 -0.10 -5.85 -0.32
N GLN A 78 -1.36 -6.23 -0.55
CA GLN A 78 -1.67 -7.47 -1.26
C GLN A 78 -1.17 -7.41 -2.70
N VAL A 79 -1.36 -6.28 -3.39
CA VAL A 79 -0.86 -6.10 -4.75
C VAL A 79 0.66 -6.22 -4.78
N LEU A 80 1.34 -5.63 -3.80
CA LEU A 80 2.80 -5.69 -3.75
C LEU A 80 3.31 -7.11 -3.48
N ILE A 81 2.63 -7.85 -2.60
CA ILE A 81 2.97 -9.25 -2.35
C ILE A 81 2.89 -10.04 -3.66
N GLU A 82 1.79 -9.89 -4.39
CA GLU A 82 1.61 -10.57 -5.67
C GLU A 82 2.68 -10.16 -6.70
N ALA A 83 3.00 -8.87 -6.75
CA ALA A 83 4.02 -8.37 -7.66
C ALA A 83 5.40 -8.93 -7.35
N ARG A 84 5.73 -9.05 -6.06
CA ARG A 84 7.01 -9.63 -5.64
C ARG A 84 7.11 -11.12 -5.94
N GLU A 85 5.97 -11.82 -5.94
CA GLU A 85 5.91 -13.23 -6.29
C GLU A 85 6.00 -13.48 -7.78
N GLY A 86 5.96 -12.42 -8.58
CA GLY A 86 6.06 -12.53 -10.02
C GLY A 86 4.77 -12.93 -10.73
N THR A 87 3.68 -13.07 -10.00
CA THR A 87 2.42 -13.53 -10.57
C THR A 87 1.75 -12.46 -11.44
N GLY A 88 2.11 -11.20 -11.26
CA GLY A 88 1.57 -10.12 -12.03
C GLY A 88 2.43 -9.68 -13.19
N CYS A 89 3.48 -10.39 -13.49
CA CYS A 89 4.48 -9.99 -14.50
C CYS A 89 4.05 -10.25 -15.93
N THR A 90 3.00 -10.93 -16.14
CA THR A 90 2.53 -11.23 -17.50
C THR A 90 1.63 -10.16 -18.04
#